data_966e497044c72322166204d4fd09a377
#
_entry.id   966e497044c72322166204d4fd09a377
#
_cell.length_a   1.000
_cell.length_b   1.000
_cell.length_c   1.000
_cell.angle_alpha   90.00
_cell.angle_beta   90.00
_cell.angle_gamma   90.00
#
_symmetry.space_group_name_H-M   'P 1'
#
loop_
_entity.id
_entity.type
_entity.pdbx_description
1 polymer ?
#
loop_
_entity_poly.entity_id
_entity_poly.type
_entity_poly.pdbx_seq_one_letter_code
_entity_poly.pdbx_strand_id
1 'polypeptide(L)'
;MILNIYVDGSGGPNSGYGFFVKETGESFYKKEQNITNNQAEYMAIIMVLKKFLDSNDEINIYSDSKNTVSQLNHEYAINSDQLRTLAREAWDLIGKYTNLKIKWIPRSENLAGKMLGS
;
A
#
# COMPACT_ATOMS: atom_id res chain seq x y z
N MET A 1 13.19 -15.70 1.86
CA MET A 1 13.65 -14.31 1.66
C MET A 1 12.62 -13.37 2.27
N ILE A 2 13.06 -12.25 2.78
CA ILE A 2 12.16 -11.21 3.28
C ILE A 2 12.15 -10.08 2.25
N LEU A 3 10.95 -9.69 1.80
CA LEU A 3 10.80 -8.55 0.91
C LEU A 3 10.21 -7.38 1.69
N ASN A 4 10.91 -6.26 1.66
CA ASN A 4 10.44 -5.01 2.25
C ASN A 4 9.95 -4.12 1.12
N ILE A 5 8.63 -3.93 1.06
CA ILE A 5 7.95 -3.26 -0.05
C ILE A 5 7.33 -1.96 0.47
N TYR A 6 7.76 -0.86 -0.11
CA TYR A 6 7.28 0.48 0.25
C TYR A 6 6.20 0.87 -0.74
N VAL A 7 5.11 1.47 -0.25
CA VAL A 7 4.01 1.92 -1.08
C VAL A 7 3.78 3.42 -0.89
N ASP A 8 3.26 4.06 -1.92
CA ASP A 8 2.91 5.48 -1.86
C ASP A 8 1.77 5.75 -2.82
N GLY A 9 0.94 6.73 -2.47
CA GLY A 9 -0.18 7.14 -3.31
C GLY A 9 -0.56 8.58 -3.04
N SER A 10 -1.06 9.25 -4.07
CA SER A 10 -1.53 10.62 -3.96
C SER A 10 -2.76 10.83 -4.83
N GLY A 11 -3.68 11.66 -4.32
CA GLY A 11 -4.86 12.06 -5.06
C GLY A 11 -4.67 13.40 -5.76
N GLY A 12 -5.76 13.92 -6.35
CA GLY A 12 -5.76 15.22 -7.00
C GLY A 12 -5.43 15.15 -8.48
N PRO A 13 -5.01 16.28 -9.09
CA PRO A 13 -4.82 16.35 -10.55
C PRO A 13 -3.76 15.38 -11.09
N ASN A 14 -2.75 15.08 -10.31
CA ASN A 14 -1.66 14.18 -10.70
C ASN A 14 -1.70 12.92 -9.84
N SER A 15 -2.88 12.37 -9.65
CA SER A 15 -3.09 11.22 -8.79
C SER A 15 -2.49 9.94 -9.37
N GLY A 16 -2.07 9.07 -8.45
CA GLY A 16 -1.50 7.79 -8.81
C GLY A 16 -0.97 7.08 -7.59
N TYR A 17 -0.47 5.86 -7.80
CA TYR A 17 0.03 5.04 -6.72
C TYR A 17 1.05 4.03 -7.23
N GLY A 18 1.91 3.56 -6.33
CA GLY A 18 2.94 2.64 -6.72
C GLY A 18 3.69 2.03 -5.55
N PHE A 19 4.73 1.26 -5.88
CA PHE A 19 5.54 0.57 -4.90
C PHE A 19 7.02 0.52 -5.30
N PHE A 20 7.85 0.22 -4.31
CA PHE A 20 9.29 -0.01 -4.49
C PHE A 20 9.71 -1.20 -3.60
N VAL A 21 10.35 -2.20 -4.19
CA VAL A 21 10.86 -3.37 -3.47
C VAL A 21 12.33 -3.15 -3.16
N LYS A 22 12.66 -3.03 -1.88
CA LYS A 22 14.01 -2.70 -1.44
C LYS A 22 15.05 -3.72 -1.90
N GLU A 23 14.75 -5.02 -1.77
CA GLU A 23 15.71 -6.10 -2.03
C GLU A 23 16.02 -6.30 -3.50
N THR A 24 15.08 -6.01 -4.39
CA THR A 24 15.24 -6.25 -5.83
C THR A 24 15.39 -4.97 -6.64
N GLY A 25 15.01 -3.83 -6.07
CA GLY A 25 14.97 -2.57 -6.80
C GLY A 25 13.76 -2.44 -7.74
N GLU A 26 12.88 -3.43 -7.78
CA GLU A 26 11.69 -3.37 -8.60
C GLU A 26 10.78 -2.25 -8.14
N SER A 27 10.24 -1.49 -9.10
CA SER A 27 9.27 -0.43 -8.79
C SER A 27 8.23 -0.35 -9.89
N PHE A 28 7.06 0.18 -9.53
CA PHE A 28 6.00 0.40 -10.49
C PHE A 28 5.12 1.56 -10.00
N TYR A 29 4.68 2.39 -10.93
CA TYR A 29 3.79 3.51 -10.65
C TYR A 29 2.68 3.54 -11.68
N LYS A 30 1.44 3.66 -11.20
CA LYS A 30 0.26 3.76 -12.07
C LYS A 30 -0.42 5.10 -11.82
N LYS A 31 -0.66 5.86 -12.89
CA LYS A 31 -1.49 7.07 -12.83
C LYS A 31 -2.96 6.65 -12.85
N GLU A 32 -3.74 7.29 -12.00
CA GLU A 32 -5.18 7.08 -11.98
C GLU A 32 -5.87 8.37 -11.57
N GLN A 33 -6.78 8.86 -12.40
CA GLN A 33 -7.45 10.13 -12.16
C GLN A 33 -8.66 9.96 -11.24
N ASN A 34 -9.07 11.06 -10.64
CA ASN A 34 -10.30 11.14 -9.84
C ASN A 34 -10.33 10.26 -8.59
N ILE A 35 -9.16 10.08 -7.96
CA ILE A 35 -9.06 9.38 -6.69
C ILE A 35 -8.55 10.32 -5.60
N THR A 36 -8.94 10.04 -4.36
CA THR A 36 -8.46 10.78 -3.19
C THR A 36 -7.12 10.24 -2.74
N ASN A 37 -6.42 11.00 -1.87
CA ASN A 37 -5.18 10.53 -1.25
C ASN A 37 -5.40 9.18 -0.54
N ASN A 38 -6.47 9.06 0.23
CA ASN A 38 -6.75 7.83 0.97
C ASN A 38 -7.03 6.65 0.04
N GLN A 39 -7.79 6.87 -1.05
CA GLN A 39 -8.01 5.82 -2.05
C GLN A 39 -6.70 5.38 -2.68
N ALA A 40 -5.84 6.33 -3.06
CA ALA A 40 -4.55 6.02 -3.67
C ALA A 40 -3.67 5.16 -2.74
N GLU A 41 -3.65 5.48 -1.45
CA GLU A 41 -2.89 4.71 -0.46
C GLU A 41 -3.39 3.26 -0.36
N TYR A 42 -4.71 3.06 -0.32
CA TYR A 42 -5.29 1.71 -0.35
C TYR A 42 -4.94 0.97 -1.63
N MET A 43 -5.05 1.66 -2.77
CA MET A 43 -4.80 1.04 -4.08
C MET A 43 -3.36 0.60 -4.24
N ALA A 44 -2.41 1.36 -3.69
CA ALA A 44 -1.00 0.97 -3.69
C ALA A 44 -0.78 -0.35 -2.92
N ILE A 45 -1.40 -0.46 -1.76
CA ILE A 45 -1.30 -1.69 -0.96
C ILE A 45 -1.95 -2.87 -1.68
N ILE A 46 -3.15 -2.67 -2.24
CA ILE A 46 -3.86 -3.72 -2.99
C ILE A 46 -3.03 -4.19 -4.19
N MET A 47 -2.38 -3.26 -4.90
CA MET A 47 -1.50 -3.60 -6.02
C MET A 47 -0.39 -4.56 -5.59
N VAL A 48 0.27 -4.28 -4.47
CA VAL A 48 1.32 -5.15 -3.92
C VAL A 48 0.75 -6.50 -3.52
N LEU A 49 -0.39 -6.51 -2.84
CA LEU A 49 -1.02 -7.76 -2.39
C LEU A 49 -1.38 -8.67 -3.55
N LYS A 50 -1.84 -8.10 -4.66
CA LYS A 50 -2.15 -8.90 -5.87
C LYS A 50 -0.88 -9.41 -6.54
N LYS A 51 0.14 -8.56 -6.63
CA LYS A 51 1.36 -8.89 -7.35
C LYS A 51 2.16 -10.01 -6.68
N PHE A 52 2.24 -10.01 -5.37
CA PHE A 52 3.08 -10.93 -4.62
C PHE A 52 2.28 -12.09 -3.98
N LEU A 53 1.04 -12.30 -4.42
CA LEU A 53 0.15 -13.29 -3.83
C LEU A 53 0.71 -14.72 -3.88
N ASP A 54 1.40 -15.07 -4.94
CA ASP A 54 1.96 -16.40 -5.13
C ASP A 54 3.41 -16.53 -4.64
N SER A 55 3.94 -15.48 -3.99
CA SER A 55 5.29 -15.51 -3.45
C SER A 55 5.33 -16.34 -2.16
N ASN A 56 6.39 -17.10 -1.99
CA ASN A 56 6.66 -17.82 -0.74
C ASN A 56 7.49 -16.99 0.24
N ASP A 57 7.76 -15.72 -0.11
CA ASP A 57 8.57 -14.85 0.71
C ASP A 57 7.76 -14.26 1.86
N GLU A 58 8.45 -13.88 2.93
CA GLU A 58 7.87 -13.03 3.96
C GLU A 58 7.74 -11.62 3.39
N ILE A 59 6.55 -11.02 3.49
CA ILE A 59 6.28 -9.70 2.93
C ILE A 59 6.03 -8.69 4.04
N ASN A 60 6.79 -7.61 4.02
CA ASN A 60 6.52 -6.44 4.86
C ASN A 60 6.15 -5.27 3.95
N ILE A 61 4.96 -4.71 4.15
CA ILE A 61 4.49 -3.53 3.42
C ILE A 61 4.60 -2.32 4.34
N TYR A 62 5.26 -1.26 3.86
CA TYR A 62 5.44 -0.02 4.59
C TYR A 62 4.71 1.11 3.89
N SER A 63 3.91 1.85 4.64
CA SER A 63 3.19 3.03 4.15
C SER A 63 3.36 4.18 5.15
N ASP A 64 3.41 5.41 4.64
CA ASP A 64 3.43 6.58 5.50
C ASP A 64 2.01 7.12 5.78
N SER A 65 0.97 6.44 5.30
CA SER A 65 -0.41 6.76 5.62
C SER A 65 -0.83 6.06 6.90
N LYS A 66 -0.78 6.78 8.02
CA LYS A 66 -1.14 6.22 9.32
C LYS A 66 -2.60 5.75 9.36
N ASN A 67 -3.50 6.51 8.73
CA ASN A 67 -4.91 6.14 8.67
C ASN A 67 -5.11 4.80 7.95
N THR A 68 -4.51 4.64 6.77
CA THR A 68 -4.66 3.42 5.98
C THR A 68 -4.10 2.21 6.72
N VAL A 69 -2.90 2.33 7.26
CA VAL A 69 -2.27 1.22 8.00
C VAL A 69 -3.10 0.86 9.23
N SER A 70 -3.52 1.85 10.00
CA SER A 70 -4.28 1.61 11.22
C SER A 70 -5.67 1.05 10.92
N GLN A 71 -6.29 1.45 9.82
CA GLN A 71 -7.58 0.89 9.40
C GLN A 71 -7.43 -0.57 8.98
N LEU A 72 -6.41 -0.89 8.20
CA LEU A 72 -6.16 -2.28 7.77
C LEU A 72 -5.76 -3.19 8.93
N ASN A 73 -5.11 -2.65 9.95
CA ASN A 73 -4.74 -3.40 11.15
C ASN A 73 -5.84 -3.38 12.23
N HIS A 74 -7.05 -2.92 11.87
CA HIS A 74 -8.24 -2.89 12.74
C HIS A 74 -8.10 -2.00 13.97
N GLU A 75 -7.24 -0.98 13.90
CA GLU A 75 -7.03 -0.02 14.99
C GLU A 75 -7.89 1.23 14.87
N TYR A 76 -8.27 1.61 13.63
CA TYR A 76 -9.09 2.78 13.34
C TYR A 76 -10.35 2.36 12.58
N ALA A 77 -11.45 3.06 12.86
CA ALA A 77 -12.70 2.88 12.13
C ALA A 77 -12.58 3.42 10.70
N ILE A 78 -13.38 2.88 9.79
CA ILE A 78 -13.48 3.34 8.41
C ILE A 78 -14.85 3.96 8.22
N ASN A 79 -14.91 5.27 8.01
CA ASN A 79 -16.16 6.03 7.95
C ASN A 79 -16.63 6.33 6.52
N SER A 80 -15.89 5.88 5.51
CA SER A 80 -16.21 6.09 4.09
C SER A 80 -16.61 4.76 3.44
N ASP A 81 -17.73 4.73 2.73
CA ASP A 81 -18.14 3.52 2.00
C ASP A 81 -17.14 3.15 0.92
N GLN A 82 -16.56 4.14 0.26
CA GLN A 82 -15.55 3.90 -0.77
C GLN A 82 -14.31 3.24 -0.18
N LEU A 83 -13.86 3.71 0.98
CA LEU A 83 -12.70 3.11 1.65
C LEU A 83 -13.02 1.74 2.23
N ARG A 84 -14.25 1.52 2.70
CA ARG A 84 -14.66 0.19 3.18
C ARG A 84 -14.61 -0.84 2.07
N THR A 85 -15.01 -0.47 0.85
CA THR A 85 -14.93 -1.37 -0.30
C THR A 85 -13.48 -1.75 -0.60
N LEU A 86 -12.58 -0.77 -0.58
CA LEU A 86 -11.16 -1.04 -0.78
C LEU A 86 -10.56 -1.86 0.36
N ALA A 87 -10.94 -1.56 1.59
CA ALA A 87 -10.47 -2.30 2.75
C ALA A 87 -10.89 -3.78 2.69
N ARG A 88 -12.13 -4.05 2.26
CA ARG A 88 -12.60 -5.44 2.10
C ARG A 88 -11.78 -6.19 1.07
N GLU A 89 -11.48 -5.54 -0.06
CA GLU A 89 -10.63 -6.15 -1.09
C GLU A 89 -9.25 -6.46 -0.50
N ALA A 90 -8.67 -5.51 0.22
CA ALA A 90 -7.36 -5.71 0.86
C ALA A 90 -7.41 -6.86 1.88
N TRP A 91 -8.44 -6.90 2.74
CA TRP A 91 -8.55 -7.95 3.76
C TRP A 91 -8.73 -9.33 3.13
N ASP A 92 -9.47 -9.45 2.04
CA ASP A 92 -9.62 -10.72 1.31
C ASP A 92 -8.26 -11.21 0.82
N LEU A 93 -7.43 -10.30 0.30
CA LEU A 93 -6.10 -10.64 -0.16
C LEU A 93 -5.16 -10.95 1.01
N ILE A 94 -5.21 -10.14 2.08
CA ILE A 94 -4.40 -10.35 3.28
C ILE A 94 -4.64 -11.75 3.87
N GLY A 95 -5.88 -12.20 3.86
CA GLY A 95 -6.24 -13.52 4.38
C GLY A 95 -5.61 -14.69 3.63
N LYS A 96 -5.08 -14.46 2.44
CA LYS A 96 -4.42 -15.49 1.63
C LYS A 96 -2.91 -15.57 1.88
N TYR A 97 -2.37 -14.67 2.69
CA TYR A 97 -0.94 -14.64 3.03
C TYR A 97 -0.70 -15.35 4.35
N THR A 98 0.45 -16.02 4.47
CA THR A 98 0.88 -16.65 5.73
C THR A 98 1.87 -15.79 6.50
N ASN A 99 2.71 -15.03 5.80
CA ASN A 99 3.76 -14.19 6.42
C ASN A 99 3.70 -12.78 5.84
N LEU A 100 2.75 -11.98 6.33
CA LEU A 100 2.54 -10.62 5.87
C LEU A 100 2.39 -9.68 7.05
N LYS A 101 3.06 -8.53 6.97
CA LYS A 101 2.88 -7.43 7.92
C LYS A 101 2.71 -6.13 7.15
N ILE A 102 1.81 -5.27 7.62
CA ILE A 102 1.60 -3.93 7.09
C ILE A 102 1.94 -2.97 8.22
N LYS A 103 2.93 -2.10 7.99
CA LYS A 103 3.49 -1.23 9.02
C LYS A 103 3.50 0.23 8.56
N TRP A 104 3.27 1.13 9.51
CA TRP A 104 3.42 2.55 9.27
C TRP A 104 4.88 2.98 9.48
N ILE A 105 5.34 3.89 8.61
CA ILE A 105 6.64 4.54 8.73
C ILE A 105 6.48 6.04 8.48
N PRO A 106 7.38 6.88 9.01
CA PRO A 106 7.37 8.30 8.66
C PRO A 106 7.64 8.51 7.16
N ARG A 107 7.11 9.59 6.61
CA ARG A 107 7.30 9.93 5.19
C ARG A 107 8.78 10.01 4.82
N SER A 108 9.62 10.52 5.71
CA SER A 108 11.06 10.63 5.47
C SER A 108 11.75 9.29 5.23
N GLU A 109 11.15 8.19 5.68
CA GLU A 109 11.70 6.84 5.52
C GLU A 109 11.05 6.07 4.38
N ASN A 110 10.05 6.65 3.68
CA ASN A 110 9.33 5.95 2.63
C ASN A 110 10.13 6.00 1.32
N LEU A 111 10.75 4.88 0.96
CA LEU A 111 11.56 4.77 -0.26
C LEU A 111 10.72 4.91 -1.53
N ALA A 112 9.45 4.48 -1.51
CA ALA A 112 8.55 4.65 -2.64
C ALA A 112 8.29 6.14 -2.91
N GLY A 113 8.05 6.92 -1.86
CA GLY A 113 7.86 8.36 -1.99
C GLY A 113 9.07 9.03 -2.61
N LYS A 114 10.26 8.67 -2.18
CA LYS A 114 11.51 9.23 -2.73
C LYS A 114 11.71 8.83 -4.19
N MET A 115 11.41 7.59 -4.54
CA MET A 115 11.53 7.08 -5.90
C MET A 115 10.50 7.69 -6.84
N LEU A 116 9.27 7.93 -6.36
CA LEU A 116 8.16 8.42 -7.17
C LEU A 116 8.03 9.94 -7.15
N GLY A 117 8.95 10.64 -6.52
CA GLY A 117 9.01 12.09 -6.56
C GLY A 117 8.04 12.80 -5.64
N SER A 118 7.53 12.13 -4.64
CA SER A 118 6.61 12.72 -3.66
C SER A 118 7.31 13.21 -2.41
#